data_63fb03d46fb3f283c621b9e30e3bd581
#
_entry.id   63fb03d46fb3f283c621b9e30e3bd581
#
_cell.length_a   1.000
_cell.length_b   1.000
_cell.length_c   1.000
_cell.angle_alpha   90.00
_cell.angle_beta   90.00
_cell.angle_gamma   90.00
#
_symmetry.space_group_name_H-M   'P 1'
#
loop_
_entity.id
_entity.type
_entity.pdbx_description
1 polymer ?
#
loop_
_entity_poly.entity_id
_entity_poly.type
_entity_poly.pdbx_seq_one_letter_code
_entity_poly.pdbx_strand_id
1 'polypeptide(L)'
;FNPNTVNEKHALNGVSLTLNDGDFVTVIGSNGAGKSTLLNAIAGIWNIDSGKISIDEDDITKLPDYKRAKYIGRVFQDPMTGTAATMQIEENMALAKRRGKRRTLKVGITDSEREEYKILLKELNLGLEDRLTSKVGLLSGGQRQALTLLMATMQKPKLLLLDEHTAALDPKT
;
A
#
# COMPACT_ATOMS: atom_id res chain seq x y z
N PHE A 1 -3.23 5.09 -22.79
CA PHE A 1 -4.56 5.66 -22.46
C PHE A 1 -5.25 6.13 -23.73
N ASN A 2 -6.57 5.93 -23.80
CA ASN A 2 -7.44 6.34 -24.91
C ASN A 2 -6.95 5.84 -26.29
N PRO A 3 -6.73 4.54 -26.48
CA PRO A 3 -6.19 4.01 -27.72
C PRO A 3 -7.07 4.38 -28.92
N ASN A 4 -6.45 4.63 -30.06
CA ASN A 4 -7.12 5.00 -31.31
C ASN A 4 -7.96 6.29 -31.28
N THR A 5 -7.66 7.21 -30.35
CA THR A 5 -8.32 8.52 -30.28
C THR A 5 -7.31 9.66 -30.44
N VAL A 6 -7.80 10.89 -30.71
CA VAL A 6 -6.96 12.11 -30.82
C VAL A 6 -6.19 12.39 -29.50
N ASN A 7 -6.68 11.85 -28.38
CA ASN A 7 -6.08 12.01 -27.05
C ASN A 7 -5.30 10.76 -26.61
N GLU A 8 -4.86 9.92 -27.53
CA GLU A 8 -4.04 8.76 -27.21
C GLU A 8 -2.73 9.19 -26.56
N LYS A 9 -2.40 8.57 -25.41
CA LYS A 9 -1.18 8.84 -24.67
C LYS A 9 -0.50 7.53 -24.28
N HIS A 10 0.69 7.29 -24.81
CA HIS A 10 1.60 6.25 -24.35
C HIS A 10 2.31 6.73 -23.07
N ALA A 11 1.90 6.24 -21.93
CA ALA A 11 2.45 6.66 -20.64
C ALA A 11 3.67 5.84 -20.22
N LEU A 12 3.74 4.58 -20.65
CA LEU A 12 4.89 3.68 -20.46
C LEU A 12 5.28 3.14 -21.84
N ASN A 13 6.53 3.35 -22.23
CA ASN A 13 7.03 2.93 -23.53
C ASN A 13 8.27 2.05 -23.35
N GLY A 14 8.07 0.72 -23.36
CA GLY A 14 9.16 -0.24 -23.29
C GLY A 14 9.98 -0.20 -21.99
N VAL A 15 9.31 0.00 -20.84
CA VAL A 15 9.98 0.04 -19.53
C VAL A 15 10.34 -1.36 -19.09
N SER A 16 11.63 -1.60 -18.82
CA SER A 16 12.13 -2.83 -18.19
C SER A 16 12.82 -2.48 -16.87
N LEU A 17 12.48 -3.19 -15.79
CA LEU A 17 13.04 -3.00 -14.45
C LEU A 17 13.15 -4.36 -13.77
N THR A 18 14.33 -4.63 -13.20
CA THR A 18 14.57 -5.80 -12.36
C THR A 18 14.97 -5.33 -10.97
N LEU A 19 14.37 -5.90 -9.94
CA LEU A 19 14.66 -5.65 -8.54
C LEU A 19 15.10 -6.95 -7.87
N ASN A 20 16.13 -6.89 -7.07
CA ASN A 20 16.60 -8.00 -6.25
C ASN A 20 16.14 -7.81 -4.79
N ASP A 21 16.19 -8.87 -4.01
CA ASP A 21 15.89 -8.79 -2.57
C ASP A 21 16.78 -7.75 -1.88
N GLY A 22 16.15 -6.84 -1.15
CA GLY A 22 16.82 -5.76 -0.43
C GLY A 22 17.08 -4.50 -1.26
N ASP A 23 16.78 -4.50 -2.54
CA ASP A 23 16.94 -3.29 -3.37
C ASP A 23 16.00 -2.16 -2.89
N PHE A 24 16.54 -0.95 -2.86
CA PHE A 24 15.80 0.28 -2.66
C PHE A 24 15.94 1.14 -3.91
N VAL A 25 14.84 1.31 -4.64
CA VAL A 25 14.85 2.02 -5.93
C VAL A 25 13.95 3.27 -5.87
N THR A 26 14.51 4.39 -6.29
CA THR A 26 13.77 5.66 -6.41
C THR A 26 13.46 5.96 -7.86
N VAL A 27 12.19 6.21 -8.16
CA VAL A 27 11.72 6.63 -9.48
C VAL A 27 11.61 8.16 -9.51
N ILE A 28 12.48 8.82 -10.29
CA ILE A 28 12.55 10.27 -10.39
C ILE A 28 12.05 10.73 -11.77
N GLY A 29 11.34 11.85 -11.81
CA GLY A 29 10.85 12.45 -13.05
C GLY A 29 9.86 13.59 -12.77
N SER A 30 9.63 14.43 -13.77
CA SER A 30 8.67 15.54 -13.71
C SER A 30 7.22 15.06 -13.53
N ASN A 31 6.30 15.99 -13.25
CA ASN A 31 4.87 15.68 -13.24
C ASN A 31 4.44 15.22 -14.64
N GLY A 32 3.67 14.12 -14.68
CA GLY A 32 3.25 13.52 -15.96
C GLY A 32 4.28 12.58 -16.61
N ALA A 33 5.46 12.34 -16.01
CA ALA A 33 6.49 11.43 -16.54
C ALA A 33 6.11 9.93 -16.44
N GLY A 34 4.94 9.57 -15.90
CA GLY A 34 4.50 8.19 -15.83
C GLY A 34 4.84 7.46 -14.53
N LYS A 35 5.40 8.13 -13.51
CA LYS A 35 5.76 7.51 -12.21
C LYS A 35 4.59 6.77 -11.58
N SER A 36 3.48 7.47 -11.33
CA SER A 36 2.27 6.86 -10.74
C SER A 36 1.61 5.86 -11.68
N THR A 37 1.77 6.04 -13.01
CA THR A 37 1.33 5.04 -14.00
C THR A 37 2.07 3.72 -13.83
N LEU A 38 3.40 3.77 -13.67
CA LEU A 38 4.23 2.60 -13.41
C LEU A 38 3.82 1.90 -12.11
N LEU A 39 3.69 2.66 -11.00
CA LEU A 39 3.25 2.09 -9.71
C LEU A 39 1.85 1.46 -9.80
N ASN A 40 0.91 2.11 -10.50
CA ASN A 40 -0.44 1.59 -10.69
C ASN A 40 -0.48 0.35 -11.59
N ALA A 41 0.38 0.27 -12.62
CA ALA A 41 0.52 -0.91 -13.47
C ALA A 41 1.08 -2.10 -12.67
N ILE A 42 2.12 -1.89 -11.85
CA ILE A 42 2.69 -2.92 -10.97
C ILE A 42 1.64 -3.38 -9.94
N ALA A 43 0.91 -2.44 -9.33
CA ALA A 43 -0.13 -2.75 -8.35
C ALA A 43 -1.37 -3.46 -8.95
N GLY A 44 -1.54 -3.45 -10.28
CA GLY A 44 -2.68 -4.07 -10.98
C GLY A 44 -3.95 -3.23 -11.02
N ILE A 45 -3.84 -1.94 -10.75
CA ILE A 45 -4.95 -0.99 -10.90
C ILE A 45 -5.19 -0.69 -12.37
N TRP A 46 -4.11 -0.60 -13.15
CA TRP A 46 -4.18 -0.45 -14.60
C TRP A 46 -3.55 -1.66 -15.28
N ASN A 47 -4.23 -2.18 -16.30
CA ASN A 47 -3.68 -3.22 -17.14
C ASN A 47 -2.59 -2.64 -18.04
N ILE A 48 -1.58 -3.45 -18.34
CA ILE A 48 -0.59 -3.16 -19.36
C ILE A 48 -1.06 -3.75 -20.70
N ASP A 49 -0.76 -3.05 -21.79
CA ASP A 49 -1.14 -3.48 -23.14
C ASP A 49 -0.24 -4.62 -23.62
N SER A 50 1.04 -4.61 -23.24
CA SER A 50 2.02 -5.63 -23.60
C SER A 50 3.11 -5.74 -22.53
N GLY A 51 3.88 -6.84 -22.56
CA GLY A 51 4.94 -7.10 -21.61
C GLY A 51 4.52 -8.07 -20.50
N LYS A 52 5.39 -8.18 -19.47
CA LYS A 52 5.22 -9.10 -18.35
C LYS A 52 5.59 -8.44 -17.04
N ILE A 53 4.83 -8.72 -15.99
CA ILE A 53 5.15 -8.35 -14.61
C ILE A 53 5.20 -9.64 -13.80
N SER A 54 6.34 -9.91 -13.14
CA SER A 54 6.52 -11.07 -12.28
C SER A 54 7.07 -10.66 -10.91
N ILE A 55 6.71 -11.41 -9.89
CA ILE A 55 7.31 -11.32 -8.55
C ILE A 55 7.76 -12.72 -8.18
N ASP A 56 9.05 -12.88 -7.93
CA ASP A 56 9.73 -14.16 -7.88
C ASP A 56 9.44 -14.95 -9.18
N GLU A 57 8.94 -16.17 -9.08
CA GLU A 57 8.57 -17.01 -10.23
C GLU A 57 7.11 -16.81 -10.69
N ASP A 58 6.32 -16.06 -9.91
CA ASP A 58 4.89 -15.88 -10.17
C ASP A 58 4.66 -14.77 -11.23
N ASP A 59 4.00 -15.11 -12.32
CA ASP A 59 3.50 -14.15 -13.31
C ASP A 59 2.22 -13.49 -12.77
N ILE A 60 2.31 -12.21 -12.45
CA ILE A 60 1.19 -11.42 -11.92
C ILE A 60 0.55 -10.51 -12.97
N THR A 61 0.97 -10.56 -14.20
CA THR A 61 0.57 -9.63 -15.29
C THR A 61 -0.95 -9.47 -15.40
N LYS A 62 -1.68 -10.58 -15.34
CA LYS A 62 -3.15 -10.60 -15.50
C LYS A 62 -3.90 -10.69 -14.16
N LEU A 63 -3.19 -10.68 -13.03
CA LEU A 63 -3.83 -10.72 -11.73
C LEU A 63 -4.44 -9.36 -11.40
N PRO A 64 -5.69 -9.29 -10.94
CA PRO A 64 -6.28 -8.06 -10.43
C PRO A 64 -5.59 -7.61 -9.14
N ASP A 65 -5.74 -6.34 -8.78
CA ASP A 65 -5.11 -5.67 -7.64
C ASP A 65 -5.27 -6.43 -6.32
N TYR A 66 -6.48 -6.90 -5.99
CA TYR A 66 -6.74 -7.65 -4.76
C TYR A 66 -5.99 -8.99 -4.68
N LYS A 67 -5.66 -9.62 -5.82
CA LYS A 67 -4.82 -10.83 -5.86
C LYS A 67 -3.34 -10.48 -5.73
N ARG A 68 -2.89 -9.35 -6.33
CA ARG A 68 -1.52 -8.85 -6.17
C ARG A 68 -1.25 -8.38 -4.75
N ALA A 69 -2.28 -8.01 -3.99
CA ALA A 69 -2.16 -7.54 -2.61
C ALA A 69 -1.51 -8.55 -1.63
N LYS A 70 -1.41 -9.84 -1.99
CA LYS A 70 -0.64 -10.82 -1.20
C LYS A 70 0.87 -10.63 -1.33
N TYR A 71 1.34 -10.05 -2.45
CA TYR A 71 2.76 -9.84 -2.74
C TYR A 71 3.18 -8.40 -2.46
N ILE A 72 2.28 -7.44 -2.68
CA ILE A 72 2.58 -6.02 -2.76
C ILE A 72 1.95 -5.28 -1.58
N GLY A 73 2.78 -4.58 -0.81
CA GLY A 73 2.37 -3.52 0.10
C GLY A 73 2.31 -2.19 -0.65
N ARG A 74 1.34 -1.35 -0.37
CA ARG A 74 1.24 -0.04 -1.00
C ARG A 74 0.92 1.05 0.01
N VAL A 75 1.65 2.16 -0.08
CA VAL A 75 1.37 3.41 0.61
C VAL A 75 1.05 4.45 -0.44
N PHE A 76 -0.10 5.10 -0.28
CA PHE A 76 -0.59 6.10 -1.22
C PHE A 76 -0.08 7.49 -0.84
N GLN A 77 -0.05 8.39 -1.81
CA GLN A 77 0.27 9.81 -1.60
C GLN A 77 -0.69 10.46 -0.60
N ASP A 78 -2.01 10.18 -0.75
CA ASP A 78 -3.02 10.62 0.21
C ASP A 78 -3.24 9.54 1.28
N PRO A 79 -2.91 9.83 2.57
CA PRO A 79 -3.12 8.90 3.68
C PRO A 79 -4.58 8.50 3.88
N MET A 80 -5.52 9.31 3.38
CA MET A 80 -6.95 9.00 3.45
C MET A 80 -7.31 7.78 2.61
N THR A 81 -6.61 7.58 1.49
CA THR A 81 -6.89 6.48 0.57
C THR A 81 -6.48 5.11 1.13
N GLY A 82 -5.48 5.08 2.01
CA GLY A 82 -4.95 3.84 2.60
C GLY A 82 -5.72 3.34 3.83
N THR A 83 -6.74 4.08 4.30
CA THR A 83 -7.45 3.77 5.55
C THR A 83 -8.97 3.94 5.43
N ALA A 84 -9.72 3.17 6.23
CA ALA A 84 -11.16 3.36 6.41
C ALA A 84 -11.39 4.34 7.58
N ALA A 85 -11.59 5.62 7.27
CA ALA A 85 -11.64 6.71 8.26
C ALA A 85 -12.75 6.54 9.32
N THR A 86 -13.87 5.90 8.97
CA THR A 86 -15.02 5.64 9.87
C THR A 86 -14.81 4.45 10.79
N MET A 87 -13.83 3.59 10.50
CA MET A 87 -13.48 2.40 11.27
C MET A 87 -12.43 2.72 12.34
N GLN A 88 -12.36 1.87 13.36
CA GLN A 88 -11.38 1.96 14.43
C GLN A 88 -9.96 1.59 13.94
N ILE A 89 -8.94 1.97 14.71
CA ILE A 89 -7.55 1.62 14.40
C ILE A 89 -7.40 0.11 14.34
N GLU A 90 -7.90 -0.62 15.38
CA GLU A 90 -7.82 -2.09 15.42
C GLU A 90 -8.54 -2.76 14.24
N GLU A 91 -9.66 -2.20 13.77
CA GLU A 91 -10.38 -2.73 12.61
C GLU A 91 -9.59 -2.56 11.31
N ASN A 92 -8.97 -1.38 11.11
CA ASN A 92 -8.10 -1.13 9.98
C ASN A 92 -6.90 -2.09 9.99
N MET A 93 -6.24 -2.28 11.13
CA MET A 93 -5.12 -3.22 11.29
C MET A 93 -5.57 -4.67 11.04
N ALA A 94 -6.76 -5.06 11.52
CA ALA A 94 -7.32 -6.37 11.28
C ALA A 94 -7.57 -6.65 9.79
N LEU A 95 -8.04 -5.65 9.03
CA LEU A 95 -8.19 -5.77 7.59
C LEU A 95 -6.84 -5.92 6.89
N ALA A 96 -5.84 -5.13 7.29
CA ALA A 96 -4.48 -5.21 6.76
C ALA A 96 -3.84 -6.59 7.04
N LYS A 97 -3.97 -7.10 8.27
CA LYS A 97 -3.45 -8.41 8.68
C LYS A 97 -4.09 -9.58 7.91
N ARG A 98 -5.30 -9.40 7.40
CA ARG A 98 -6.03 -10.42 6.63
C ARG A 98 -5.92 -10.25 5.12
N ARG A 99 -5.13 -9.30 4.66
CA ARG A 99 -4.89 -9.06 3.23
C ARG A 99 -4.35 -10.34 2.57
N GLY A 100 -4.94 -10.71 1.44
CA GLY A 100 -4.54 -11.92 0.70
C GLY A 100 -4.93 -13.25 1.35
N LYS A 101 -5.54 -13.26 2.54
CA LYS A 101 -5.99 -14.48 3.23
C LYS A 101 -7.46 -14.77 2.94
N ARG A 102 -7.82 -16.07 3.01
CA ARG A 102 -9.22 -16.50 2.88
C ARG A 102 -10.03 -15.97 4.07
N ARG A 103 -11.16 -15.34 3.77
CA ARG A 103 -12.09 -14.85 4.80
C ARG A 103 -12.94 -16.00 5.34
N THR A 104 -13.19 -16.00 6.66
CA THR A 104 -14.01 -16.98 7.35
C THR A 104 -14.96 -16.26 8.31
N LEU A 105 -15.97 -16.96 8.84
CA LEU A 105 -16.92 -16.46 9.84
C LEU A 105 -16.34 -16.52 11.28
N LYS A 106 -15.05 -16.26 11.44
CA LYS A 106 -14.41 -16.18 12.77
C LYS A 106 -14.61 -14.80 13.39
N VAL A 107 -14.40 -14.73 14.71
CA VAL A 107 -14.37 -13.45 15.44
C VAL A 107 -13.44 -12.46 14.74
N GLY A 108 -13.90 -11.25 14.58
CA GLY A 108 -13.21 -10.22 13.80
C GLY A 108 -11.85 -9.83 14.37
N ILE A 109 -11.77 -9.64 15.70
CA ILE A 109 -10.54 -9.27 16.41
C ILE A 109 -10.53 -10.01 17.74
N THR A 110 -9.45 -10.72 18.04
CA THR A 110 -9.23 -11.41 19.30
C THR A 110 -8.41 -10.55 20.26
N ASP A 111 -8.45 -10.87 21.57
CA ASP A 111 -7.63 -10.14 22.56
C ASP A 111 -6.13 -10.32 22.29
N SER A 112 -5.72 -11.48 21.81
CA SER A 112 -4.33 -11.72 21.39
C SER A 112 -3.93 -10.82 20.22
N GLU A 113 -4.83 -10.58 19.27
CA GLU A 113 -4.55 -9.66 18.14
C GLU A 113 -4.49 -8.21 18.62
N ARG A 114 -5.30 -7.81 19.62
CA ARG A 114 -5.21 -6.46 20.23
C ARG A 114 -3.86 -6.21 20.88
N GLU A 115 -3.35 -7.18 21.63
CA GLU A 115 -2.03 -7.05 22.24
C GLU A 115 -0.91 -6.97 21.18
N GLU A 116 -0.99 -7.77 20.13
CA GLU A 116 -0.05 -7.67 18.99
C GLU A 116 -0.11 -6.28 18.34
N TYR A 117 -1.31 -5.75 18.13
CA TYR A 117 -1.47 -4.41 17.53
C TYR A 117 -0.91 -3.31 18.42
N LYS A 118 -1.09 -3.40 19.74
CA LYS A 118 -0.48 -2.45 20.69
C LYS A 118 1.04 -2.45 20.59
N ILE A 119 1.65 -3.63 20.53
CA ILE A 119 3.12 -3.76 20.39
C ILE A 119 3.59 -3.06 19.11
N LEU A 120 2.95 -3.35 17.96
CA LEU A 120 3.30 -2.75 16.69
C LEU A 120 3.10 -1.23 16.68
N LEU A 121 2.01 -0.73 17.26
CA LEU A 121 1.71 0.69 17.32
C LEU A 121 2.68 1.43 18.24
N LYS A 122 3.14 0.80 19.32
CA LYS A 122 4.13 1.38 20.24
C LYS A 122 5.46 1.68 19.56
N GLU A 123 5.85 0.88 18.55
CA GLU A 123 7.07 1.12 17.76
C GLU A 123 7.02 2.45 17.01
N LEU A 124 5.82 2.98 16.71
CA LEU A 124 5.65 4.27 16.04
C LEU A 124 5.91 5.47 16.96
N ASN A 125 5.89 5.28 18.28
CA ASN A 125 6.04 6.35 19.29
C ASN A 125 5.05 7.54 19.11
N LEU A 126 3.80 7.25 18.72
CA LEU A 126 2.76 8.24 18.42
C LEU A 126 1.55 8.16 19.38
N GLY A 127 1.62 7.34 20.44
CA GLY A 127 0.55 7.13 21.41
C GLY A 127 -0.71 6.47 20.83
N LEU A 128 -0.57 5.72 19.73
CA LEU A 128 -1.68 5.04 19.08
C LEU A 128 -2.05 3.72 19.76
N GLU A 129 -1.13 3.12 20.49
CA GLU A 129 -1.31 1.90 21.27
C GLU A 129 -2.42 1.99 22.32
N ASP A 130 -2.67 3.20 22.86
CA ASP A 130 -3.72 3.46 23.84
C ASP A 130 -5.06 3.86 23.19
N ARG A 131 -5.10 3.94 21.85
CA ARG A 131 -6.24 4.47 21.09
C ARG A 131 -6.80 3.48 20.08
N LEU A 132 -6.65 2.17 20.30
CA LEU A 132 -7.08 1.11 19.37
C LEU A 132 -8.54 1.25 18.90
N THR A 133 -9.44 1.66 19.80
CA THR A 133 -10.87 1.83 19.53
C THR A 133 -11.23 3.22 18.97
N SER A 134 -10.26 4.11 18.83
CA SER A 134 -10.49 5.43 18.20
C SER A 134 -10.65 5.27 16.70
N LYS A 135 -11.54 6.09 16.11
CA LYS A 135 -11.71 6.12 14.66
C LYS A 135 -10.48 6.72 13.99
N VAL A 136 -10.03 6.11 12.89
CA VAL A 136 -8.87 6.57 12.13
C VAL A 136 -9.06 7.98 11.60
N GLY A 137 -10.30 8.39 11.31
CA GLY A 137 -10.64 9.75 10.91
C GLY A 137 -10.25 10.84 11.89
N LEU A 138 -10.04 10.51 13.18
CA LEU A 138 -9.64 11.44 14.23
C LEU A 138 -8.11 11.59 14.37
N LEU A 139 -7.34 10.85 13.58
CA LEU A 139 -5.87 10.91 13.59
C LEU A 139 -5.38 12.12 12.81
N SER A 140 -4.24 12.68 13.25
CA SER A 140 -3.51 13.68 12.45
C SER A 140 -3.00 13.06 11.14
N GLY A 141 -2.64 13.89 10.16
CA GLY A 141 -2.08 13.44 8.88
C GLY A 141 -0.85 12.54 9.08
N GLY A 142 0.10 12.95 9.93
CA GLY A 142 1.30 12.16 10.24
C GLY A 142 0.99 10.84 10.94
N GLN A 143 0.09 10.85 11.95
CA GLN A 143 -0.34 9.62 12.63
C GLN A 143 -0.99 8.63 11.65
N ARG A 144 -1.83 9.13 10.74
CA ARG A 144 -2.48 8.29 9.73
C ARG A 144 -1.47 7.74 8.72
N GLN A 145 -0.51 8.57 8.30
CA GLN A 145 0.57 8.16 7.41
C GLN A 145 1.40 7.02 8.02
N ALA A 146 1.82 7.19 9.28
CA ALA A 146 2.57 6.17 10.00
C ALA A 146 1.76 4.87 10.16
N LEU A 147 0.46 4.97 10.50
CA LEU A 147 -0.44 3.82 10.56
C LEU A 147 -0.55 3.12 9.19
N THR A 148 -0.67 3.88 8.10
CA THR A 148 -0.76 3.33 6.74
C THR A 148 0.51 2.56 6.36
N LEU A 149 1.68 3.12 6.69
CA LEU A 149 2.96 2.45 6.46
C LEU A 149 3.08 1.16 7.26
N LEU A 150 2.73 1.21 8.56
CA LEU A 150 2.69 0.02 9.41
C LEU A 150 1.79 -1.07 8.81
N MET A 151 0.56 -0.71 8.43
CA MET A 151 -0.40 -1.64 7.82
C MET A 151 0.11 -2.24 6.50
N ALA A 152 0.81 -1.46 5.69
CA ALA A 152 1.38 -1.93 4.42
C ALA A 152 2.47 -2.99 4.63
N THR A 153 3.21 -2.90 5.75
CA THR A 153 4.36 -3.76 6.08
C THR A 153 4.03 -4.94 6.99
N MET A 154 2.91 -4.93 7.72
CA MET A 154 2.51 -5.98 8.68
C MET A 154 2.62 -7.42 8.13
N GLN A 155 2.40 -7.63 6.86
CA GLN A 155 2.43 -8.95 6.22
C GLN A 155 3.74 -9.23 5.46
N LYS A 156 4.79 -8.43 5.68
CA LYS A 156 6.09 -8.57 5.00
C LYS A 156 5.91 -8.77 3.49
N PRO A 157 5.42 -7.78 2.76
CA PRO A 157 5.22 -7.88 1.32
C PRO A 157 6.54 -8.14 0.61
N LYS A 158 6.49 -8.80 -0.55
CA LYS A 158 7.66 -9.00 -1.42
C LYS A 158 8.13 -7.70 -2.07
N LEU A 159 7.19 -6.80 -2.34
CA LEU A 159 7.44 -5.48 -2.90
C LEU A 159 6.64 -4.44 -2.14
N LEU A 160 7.29 -3.35 -1.72
CA LEU A 160 6.64 -2.19 -1.13
C LEU A 160 6.66 -1.03 -2.12
N LEU A 161 5.49 -0.54 -2.50
CA LEU A 161 5.33 0.63 -3.36
C LEU A 161 5.00 1.85 -2.51
N LEU A 162 5.85 2.88 -2.60
CA LEU A 162 5.71 4.13 -1.87
C LEU A 162 5.50 5.27 -2.87
N ASP A 163 4.35 5.93 -2.82
CA ASP A 163 4.01 7.05 -3.71
C ASP A 163 3.99 8.35 -2.89
N GLU A 164 5.05 9.18 -3.00
CA GLU A 164 5.24 10.48 -2.31
C GLU A 164 4.85 10.47 -0.82
N HIS A 165 5.12 9.37 -0.14
CA HIS A 165 4.64 9.07 1.23
C HIS A 165 5.16 10.00 2.32
N THR A 166 6.15 10.84 2.06
CA THR A 166 6.75 11.76 3.05
C THR A 166 6.13 13.15 3.02
N ALA A 167 5.28 13.47 2.05
CA ALA A 167 4.72 14.82 1.88
C ALA A 167 3.85 15.29 3.06
N ALA A 168 3.33 14.36 3.88
CA ALA A 168 2.47 14.65 5.03
C ALA A 168 3.18 14.46 6.39
N LEU A 169 4.47 14.09 6.40
CA LEU A 169 5.22 13.92 7.63
C LEU A 169 5.86 15.24 8.06
N ASP A 170 5.71 15.60 9.34
CA ASP A 170 6.51 16.67 9.96
C ASP A 170 7.99 16.23 9.96
N PRO A 171 8.96 17.14 9.71
CA PRO A 171 10.40 16.83 9.73
C PRO A 171 10.93 16.18 11.01
N LYS A 172 10.13 16.14 12.06
CA LYS A 172 10.44 15.48 13.35
C LYS A 172 9.83 14.09 13.52
N THR A 173 9.04 13.61 12.54
CA THR A 173 8.46 12.27 12.52
C THR A 173 9.20 11.39 11.54
#